data_6345683629b85983f672f52cf7883210
#
_entry.id   6345683629b85983f672f52cf7883210
#
_cell.length_a   1.000
_cell.length_b   1.000
_cell.length_c   1.000
_cell.angle_alpha   90.00
_cell.angle_beta   90.00
_cell.angle_gamma   90.00
#
_symmetry.space_group_name_H-M   'P 1'
#
loop_
_entity.id
_entity.type
_entity.pdbx_description
1 polymer ?
#
loop_
_entity_poly.entity_id
_entity_poly.type
_entity_poly.pdbx_seq_one_letter_code
_entity_poly.pdbx_strand_id
1 'polypeptide(L)'
;IGGHNERTNIFIVKTIINYVKEHIDATVGEHMITYVTDRKGHDKRYGIDPHKISEELGWYPETKLEDGIKLTLAWYNEHKEWIEHITSGQYQEYYKTMYEGR
;
A
#
# COMPACT_ATOMS: atom_id res chain seq x y z
N ILE A 1 -4.09 12.03 8.89
CA ILE A 1 -5.42 12.15 8.25
C ILE A 1 -5.91 10.76 7.89
N GLY A 2 -7.14 10.45 8.26
CA GLY A 2 -7.78 9.18 7.94
C GLY A 2 -8.89 9.32 6.90
N GLY A 3 -9.24 8.21 6.26
CA GLY A 3 -10.20 8.20 5.17
C GLY A 3 -11.42 7.31 5.37
N HIS A 4 -11.71 6.86 6.59
CA HIS A 4 -12.78 5.90 6.88
C HIS A 4 -12.68 4.58 6.08
N ASN A 5 -11.46 4.15 5.74
CA ASN A 5 -11.21 2.99 4.90
C ASN A 5 -10.38 1.92 5.64
N GLU A 6 -10.79 1.58 6.86
CA GLU A 6 -10.10 0.51 7.60
C GLU A 6 -10.31 -0.82 6.91
N ARG A 7 -9.20 -1.49 6.57
CA ARG A 7 -9.18 -2.82 5.94
C ARG A 7 -8.02 -3.62 6.49
N THR A 8 -8.12 -4.93 6.46
CA THR A 8 -7.02 -5.80 6.83
C THR A 8 -5.90 -5.75 5.77
N ASN A 9 -4.67 -6.04 6.20
CA ASN A 9 -3.55 -6.11 5.27
C ASN A 9 -3.79 -7.16 4.18
N ILE A 10 -4.35 -8.30 4.54
CA ILE A 10 -4.63 -9.36 3.55
C ILE A 10 -5.68 -8.92 2.53
N PHE A 11 -6.66 -8.11 2.93
CA PHE A 11 -7.64 -7.53 2.00
C PHE A 11 -6.95 -6.62 0.99
N ILE A 12 -6.05 -5.75 1.46
CA ILE A 12 -5.28 -4.85 0.58
C ILE A 12 -4.42 -5.65 -0.39
N VAL A 13 -3.68 -6.64 0.11
CA VAL A 13 -2.82 -7.49 -0.72
C VAL A 13 -3.62 -8.20 -1.81
N LYS A 14 -4.75 -8.81 -1.45
CA LYS A 14 -5.61 -9.49 -2.43
C LYS A 14 -6.22 -8.53 -3.46
N THR A 15 -6.59 -7.33 -3.03
CA THR A 15 -7.09 -6.28 -3.93
C THR A 15 -6.04 -5.88 -4.97
N ILE A 16 -4.80 -5.70 -4.53
CA ILE A 16 -3.66 -5.40 -5.41
C ILE A 16 -3.41 -6.56 -6.39
N ILE A 17 -3.36 -7.79 -5.88
CA ILE A 17 -3.14 -8.98 -6.70
C ILE A 17 -4.20 -9.10 -7.79
N ASN A 18 -5.47 -8.95 -7.44
CA ASN A 18 -6.58 -9.07 -8.40
C ASN A 18 -6.49 -8.01 -9.50
N TYR A 19 -6.19 -6.78 -9.14
CA TYR A 19 -6.03 -5.71 -10.13
C TYR A 19 -4.85 -5.98 -11.07
N VAL A 20 -3.68 -6.33 -10.53
CA VAL A 20 -2.48 -6.60 -11.32
C VAL A 20 -2.68 -7.80 -12.23
N LYS A 21 -3.31 -8.86 -11.73
CA LYS A 21 -3.61 -10.06 -12.52
C LYS A 21 -4.53 -9.74 -13.69
N GLU A 22 -5.53 -8.91 -13.47
CA GLU A 22 -6.54 -8.58 -14.49
C GLU A 22 -6.04 -7.57 -15.53
N HIS A 23 -5.21 -6.59 -15.13
CA HIS A 23 -4.87 -5.44 -15.96
C HIS A 23 -3.40 -5.33 -16.37
N ILE A 24 -2.49 -5.99 -15.68
CA ILE A 24 -1.05 -5.80 -15.89
C ILE A 24 -0.34 -7.11 -16.23
N ASP A 25 -0.46 -8.13 -15.38
CA ASP A 25 0.28 -9.39 -15.51
C ASP A 25 -0.56 -10.56 -15.00
N ALA A 26 -1.05 -11.38 -15.91
CA ALA A 26 -1.91 -12.52 -15.60
C ALA A 26 -1.22 -13.64 -14.79
N THR A 27 0.11 -13.61 -14.68
CA THR A 27 0.88 -14.60 -13.90
C THR A 27 0.88 -14.31 -12.40
N VAL A 28 0.50 -13.09 -12.02
CA VAL A 28 0.38 -12.68 -10.61
C VAL A 28 -0.84 -13.34 -9.98
N GLY A 29 -0.69 -13.85 -8.76
CA GLY A 29 -1.79 -14.49 -8.05
C GLY A 29 -1.52 -14.66 -6.56
N GLU A 30 -2.51 -15.21 -5.85
CA GLU A 30 -2.42 -15.42 -4.40
C GLU A 30 -1.28 -16.37 -3.99
N HIS A 31 -0.79 -17.22 -4.90
CA HIS A 31 0.37 -18.08 -4.66
C HIS A 31 1.65 -17.31 -4.33
N MET A 32 1.69 -16.02 -4.65
CA MET A 32 2.82 -15.13 -4.34
C MET A 32 2.79 -14.60 -2.92
N ILE A 33 1.71 -14.81 -2.18
CA ILE A 33 1.60 -14.36 -0.78
C ILE A 33 2.52 -15.21 0.09
N THR A 34 3.43 -14.57 0.81
CA THR A 34 4.33 -15.21 1.77
C THR A 34 4.17 -14.57 3.14
N TYR A 35 3.93 -15.39 4.14
CA TYR A 35 3.81 -14.92 5.52
C TYR A 35 5.18 -14.89 6.18
N VAL A 36 5.47 -13.81 6.87
CA VAL A 36 6.75 -13.61 7.56
C VAL A 36 6.51 -13.26 9.02
N THR A 37 7.56 -13.39 9.85
CA THR A 37 7.51 -12.95 11.24
C THR A 37 7.31 -11.46 11.30
N ASP A 38 6.34 -11.01 12.10
CA ASP A 38 6.07 -9.59 12.27
C ASP A 38 7.19 -8.89 13.06
N ARG A 39 7.34 -7.60 12.86
CA ARG A 39 8.28 -6.80 13.63
C ARG A 39 7.80 -6.64 15.07
N LYS A 40 8.74 -6.52 16.00
CA LYS A 40 8.43 -6.30 17.41
C LYS A 40 7.79 -4.92 17.61
N GLY A 41 6.73 -4.86 18.43
CA GLY A 41 6.05 -3.62 18.72
C GLY A 41 5.18 -3.07 17.58
N HIS A 42 4.85 -3.89 16.59
CA HIS A 42 3.97 -3.47 15.49
C HIS A 42 2.53 -3.33 16.00
N ASP A 43 1.91 -2.19 15.70
CA ASP A 43 0.50 -1.97 16.03
C ASP A 43 -0.40 -2.89 15.18
N LYS A 44 -1.39 -3.47 15.82
CA LYS A 44 -2.35 -4.34 15.12
C LYS A 44 -3.30 -3.58 14.21
N ARG A 45 -3.57 -2.31 14.51
CA ARG A 45 -4.60 -1.54 13.84
C ARG A 45 -4.31 -0.05 13.90
N TYR A 46 -4.55 0.61 12.80
CA TYR A 46 -4.59 2.06 12.69
C TYR A 46 -6.01 2.49 12.32
N GLY A 47 -6.75 3.00 13.30
CA GLY A 47 -8.09 3.53 13.09
C GLY A 47 -8.07 5.03 13.35
N ILE A 48 -8.04 5.83 12.29
CA ILE A 48 -7.97 7.29 12.39
C ILE A 48 -9.34 7.89 12.13
N ASP A 49 -9.83 8.69 13.08
CA ASP A 49 -11.09 9.42 12.95
C ASP A 49 -10.82 10.80 12.35
N PRO A 50 -11.33 11.10 11.13
CA PRO A 50 -11.15 12.39 10.49
C PRO A 50 -12.17 13.46 10.91
N HIS A 51 -12.92 13.25 11.97
CA HIS A 51 -13.99 14.14 12.41
C HIS A 51 -13.53 15.58 12.63
N LYS A 52 -12.40 15.76 13.31
CA LYS A 52 -11.85 17.10 13.60
C LYS A 52 -11.54 17.90 12.33
N ILE A 53 -10.84 17.29 11.37
CA ILE A 53 -10.51 17.97 10.12
C ILE A 53 -11.75 18.27 9.30
N SER A 54 -12.75 17.39 9.35
CA SER A 54 -14.03 17.59 8.66
C SER A 54 -14.80 18.78 9.25
N GLU A 55 -14.90 18.87 10.57
CA GLU A 55 -15.59 19.97 11.23
C GLU A 55 -14.88 21.32 11.07
N GLU A 56 -13.56 21.34 11.29
CA GLU A 56 -12.81 22.59 11.31
C GLU A 56 -12.47 23.13 9.92
N LEU A 57 -12.23 22.27 8.96
CA LEU A 57 -11.77 22.66 7.62
C LEU A 57 -12.74 22.28 6.49
N GLY A 58 -13.84 21.60 6.81
CA GLY A 58 -14.77 21.14 5.79
C GLY A 58 -14.22 20.12 4.82
N TRP A 59 -13.13 19.44 5.20
CA TRP A 59 -12.50 18.42 4.36
C TRP A 59 -13.14 17.05 4.58
N TYR A 60 -13.41 16.35 3.49
CA TYR A 60 -13.92 14.99 3.50
C TYR A 60 -13.12 14.12 2.55
N PRO A 61 -12.89 12.82 2.88
CA PRO A 61 -12.28 11.88 1.93
C PRO A 61 -13.26 11.64 0.77
N GLU A 62 -12.81 11.88 -0.45
CA GLU A 62 -13.64 11.78 -1.66
C GLU A 62 -13.42 10.48 -2.42
N THR A 63 -12.27 9.84 -2.24
CA THR A 63 -11.89 8.62 -2.97
C THR A 63 -12.02 7.40 -2.07
N LYS A 64 -12.83 6.44 -2.47
CA LYS A 64 -12.92 5.15 -1.79
C LYS A 64 -11.63 4.37 -1.96
N LEU A 65 -11.30 3.50 -0.99
CA LEU A 65 -10.07 2.71 -0.99
C LEU A 65 -9.93 1.89 -2.27
N GLU A 66 -10.98 1.21 -2.69
CA GLU A 66 -10.97 0.36 -3.88
C GLU A 66 -10.63 1.15 -5.15
N ASP A 67 -11.20 2.32 -5.30
CA ASP A 67 -10.91 3.21 -6.43
C ASP A 67 -9.52 3.82 -6.33
N GLY A 68 -9.13 4.24 -5.13
CA GLY A 68 -7.81 4.82 -4.87
C GLY A 68 -6.67 3.84 -5.13
N ILE A 69 -6.81 2.57 -4.77
CA ILE A 69 -5.84 1.54 -5.07
C ILE A 69 -5.66 1.35 -6.58
N LYS A 70 -6.75 1.32 -7.32
CA LYS A 70 -6.72 1.20 -8.79
C LYS A 70 -5.97 2.38 -9.43
N LEU A 71 -6.26 3.60 -9.00
CA LEU A 71 -5.56 4.79 -9.49
C LEU A 71 -4.07 4.75 -9.15
N THR A 72 -3.73 4.33 -7.95
CA THR A 72 -2.34 4.21 -7.49
C THR A 72 -1.57 3.17 -8.31
N LEU A 73 -2.16 2.01 -8.52
CA LEU A 73 -1.53 0.93 -9.31
C LEU A 73 -1.36 1.33 -10.77
N ALA A 74 -2.34 2.00 -11.36
CA ALA A 74 -2.22 2.54 -12.70
C ALA A 74 -1.08 3.55 -12.81
N TRP A 75 -0.94 4.42 -11.82
CA TRP A 75 0.16 5.38 -11.77
C TRP A 75 1.53 4.69 -11.73
N TYR A 76 1.71 3.71 -10.86
CA TYR A 76 2.95 2.95 -10.80
C TYR A 76 3.27 2.23 -12.12
N ASN A 77 2.27 1.66 -12.74
CA ASN A 77 2.45 0.98 -14.02
C ASN A 77 2.87 1.93 -15.15
N GLU A 78 2.43 3.17 -15.09
CA GLU A 78 2.77 4.23 -16.07
C GLU A 78 4.11 4.91 -15.76
N HIS A 79 4.64 4.77 -14.55
CA HIS A 79 5.85 5.45 -14.07
C HIS A 79 6.95 4.47 -13.65
N LYS A 80 7.22 3.48 -14.46
CA LYS A 80 8.23 2.45 -14.17
C LYS A 80 9.63 3.02 -14.02
N GLU A 81 9.98 4.04 -14.77
CA GLU A 81 11.27 4.72 -14.67
C GLU A 81 11.47 5.36 -13.30
N TRP A 82 10.43 5.93 -12.73
CA TRP A 82 10.47 6.49 -11.39
C TRP A 82 10.77 5.42 -10.34
N ILE A 83 10.13 4.26 -10.45
CA ILE A 83 10.36 3.11 -9.57
C ILE A 83 11.80 2.62 -9.68
N GLU A 84 12.30 2.44 -10.89
CA GLU A 84 13.68 2.01 -11.15
C GLU A 84 14.70 2.97 -10.54
N HIS A 85 14.47 4.25 -10.65
CA HIS A 85 15.34 5.28 -10.07
C HIS A 85 15.42 5.17 -8.53
N ILE A 86 14.31 4.92 -7.88
CA ILE A 86 14.24 4.79 -6.42
C ILE A 86 14.82 3.46 -5.94
N THR A 87 14.53 2.37 -6.62
CA THR A 87 14.92 1.02 -6.20
C THR A 87 16.35 0.65 -6.54
N SER A 88 17.06 1.48 -7.33
CA SER A 88 18.46 1.27 -7.69
C SER A 88 19.41 1.91 -6.67
N GLY A 89 20.51 1.22 -6.31
CA GLY A 89 21.63 1.79 -5.56
C GLY A 89 21.37 2.05 -4.07
N GLN A 90 21.57 3.29 -3.62
CA GLN A 90 21.62 3.67 -2.19
C GLN A 90 20.35 3.35 -1.39
N TYR A 91 19.19 3.37 -2.01
CA TYR A 91 17.94 3.05 -1.32
C TYR A 91 17.87 1.58 -0.88
N GLN A 92 18.35 0.68 -1.70
CA GLN A 92 18.40 -0.75 -1.35
C GLN A 92 19.36 -1.02 -0.19
N GLU A 93 20.49 -0.32 -0.16
CA GLU A 93 21.45 -0.40 0.94
C GLU A 93 20.85 0.09 2.26
N TYR A 94 20.18 1.23 2.21
CA TYR A 94 19.45 1.77 3.35
C TYR A 94 18.39 0.78 3.85
N TYR A 95 17.62 0.19 2.96
CA TYR A 95 16.59 -0.78 3.32
C TYR A 95 17.17 -2.01 4.01
N LYS A 96 18.27 -2.55 3.50
CA LYS A 96 18.98 -3.67 4.13
C LYS A 96 19.41 -3.33 5.55
N THR A 97 20.02 -2.17 5.75
CA THR A 97 20.50 -1.71 7.07
C THR A 97 19.35 -1.61 8.08
N MET A 98 18.21 -1.07 7.67
CA MET A 98 17.07 -0.84 8.56
C MET A 98 16.25 -2.10 8.86
N TYR A 99 16.19 -3.05 7.94
CA TYR A 99 15.27 -4.19 8.02
C TYR A 99 15.95 -5.55 7.99
N GLU A 100 17.27 -5.60 7.95
CA GLU A 100 18.03 -6.86 7.99
C GLU A 100 17.79 -7.58 9.31
N GLY A 101 17.52 -8.90 9.25
CA GLY A 101 17.18 -9.70 10.42
C GLY A 101 15.71 -9.71 10.80
N ARG A 102 14.88 -9.12 10.01
CA ARG A 102 13.43 -9.06 10.18
C ARG A 102 12.73 -10.37 9.79
#